data_04dbdde13b125641200e7f7651ec0542
#
_entry.id   04dbdde13b125641200e7f7651ec0542
#
_cell.length_a   1.000
_cell.length_b   1.000
_cell.length_c   1.000
_cell.angle_alpha   90.00
_cell.angle_beta   90.00
_cell.angle_gamma   90.00
#
_symmetry.space_group_name_H-M   'P 1'
#
loop_
_entity.id
_entity.type
_entity.pdbx_description
1 polymer ?
#
loop_
_entity_poly.entity_id
_entity_poly.type
_entity_poly.pdbx_seq_one_letter_code
_entity_poly.pdbx_strand_id
1 'polypeptide(L)'
;TILLLFVSFILLGVFPPKTLFFPENQPNQAIVYIEMPIGTDIEQTNKLTEMLEAEVINLVNNYTYKRDTGSGEFVYNYMVESVIAQVGEGTSDPNAGPSMAQTPNKAKITVGFREFPLRLDENGNKVSSESVMKKIQEHISSYPGALISVDKENMGPPTGAAINIEISGQDYFKI
;
A
#
# COMPACT_ATOMS: atom_id res chain seq x y z
N THR A 1 -38.44 -8.59 -34.77
CA THR A 1 -37.23 -7.73 -34.63
C THR A 1 -37.49 -6.58 -33.63
N ILE A 2 -38.57 -5.81 -33.80
CA ILE A 2 -38.90 -4.67 -32.91
C ILE A 2 -39.15 -5.15 -31.46
N LEU A 3 -39.87 -6.24 -31.27
CA LEU A 3 -40.17 -6.82 -29.96
C LEU A 3 -38.86 -7.26 -29.23
N LEU A 4 -37.91 -7.81 -29.97
CA LEU A 4 -36.59 -8.20 -29.42
C LEU A 4 -35.76 -7.00 -28.95
N LEU A 5 -35.89 -5.86 -29.65
CA LEU A 5 -35.27 -4.59 -29.28
C LEU A 5 -35.85 -4.04 -27.99
N PHE A 6 -37.18 -4.05 -27.83
CA PHE A 6 -37.84 -3.65 -26.58
C PHE A 6 -37.46 -4.53 -25.41
N VAL A 7 -37.41 -5.85 -25.59
CA VAL A 7 -36.96 -6.78 -24.55
C VAL A 7 -35.53 -6.51 -24.14
N SER A 8 -34.63 -6.18 -25.09
CA SER A 8 -33.23 -5.83 -24.80
C SER A 8 -33.12 -4.56 -23.94
N PHE A 9 -33.90 -3.51 -24.24
CA PHE A 9 -33.92 -2.29 -23.42
C PHE A 9 -34.48 -2.53 -22.02
N ILE A 10 -35.53 -3.35 -21.90
CA ILE A 10 -36.08 -3.74 -20.59
C ILE A 10 -35.04 -4.51 -19.78
N LEU A 11 -34.31 -5.45 -20.40
CA LEU A 11 -33.27 -6.21 -19.73
C LEU A 11 -32.14 -5.31 -19.24
N LEU A 12 -31.73 -4.34 -20.07
CA LEU A 12 -30.70 -3.36 -19.70
C LEU A 12 -31.14 -2.45 -18.54
N GLY A 13 -32.45 -2.11 -18.48
CA GLY A 13 -33.03 -1.31 -17.40
C GLY A 13 -33.18 -2.08 -16.10
N VAL A 14 -33.50 -3.38 -16.17
CA VAL A 14 -33.63 -4.24 -14.97
C VAL A 14 -32.31 -4.74 -14.45
N PHE A 15 -31.33 -4.99 -15.35
CA PHE A 15 -29.96 -5.43 -15.03
C PHE A 15 -28.94 -4.41 -15.57
N PRO A 16 -28.85 -3.20 -14.98
CA PRO A 16 -27.86 -2.22 -15.43
C PRO A 16 -26.44 -2.80 -15.20
N PRO A 17 -25.58 -2.81 -16.25
CA PRO A 17 -24.20 -3.24 -16.08
C PRO A 17 -23.50 -2.27 -15.12
N LYS A 18 -22.75 -2.81 -14.16
CA LYS A 18 -21.88 -1.99 -13.30
C LYS A 18 -20.75 -1.45 -14.17
N THR A 19 -20.88 -0.19 -14.58
CA THR A 19 -19.80 0.52 -15.29
C THR A 19 -18.83 1.03 -14.24
N LEU A 20 -17.71 0.35 -14.07
CA LEU A 20 -16.55 0.87 -13.33
C LEU A 20 -15.75 1.75 -14.28
N PHE A 21 -15.73 3.04 -14.03
CA PHE A 21 -14.98 4.01 -14.86
C PHE A 21 -13.46 3.78 -14.75
N PHE A 22 -13.00 3.34 -13.57
CA PHE A 22 -11.65 2.85 -13.32
C PHE A 22 -11.77 1.52 -12.58
N PRO A 23 -11.38 0.40 -13.20
CA PRO A 23 -11.32 -0.86 -12.47
C PRO A 23 -10.29 -0.71 -11.33
N GLU A 24 -10.67 -1.12 -10.12
CA GLU A 24 -9.73 -1.19 -9.01
C GLU A 24 -8.63 -2.19 -9.38
N ASN A 25 -7.49 -1.65 -9.78
CA ASN A 25 -6.33 -2.47 -10.07
C ASN A 25 -5.71 -2.93 -8.75
N GLN A 26 -5.35 -4.20 -8.71
CA GLN A 26 -4.57 -4.75 -7.59
C GLN A 26 -3.24 -3.98 -7.50
N PRO A 27 -2.94 -3.30 -6.39
CA PRO A 27 -1.72 -2.53 -6.28
C PRO A 27 -0.48 -3.42 -6.44
N ASN A 28 0.53 -2.89 -7.12
CA ASN A 28 1.82 -3.57 -7.29
C ASN A 28 2.77 -3.24 -6.14
N GLN A 29 2.47 -2.21 -5.37
CA GLN A 29 3.25 -1.85 -4.18
C GLN A 29 2.33 -1.46 -3.04
N ALA A 30 2.75 -1.80 -1.83
CA ALA A 30 2.24 -1.25 -0.60
C ALA A 30 3.33 -0.39 0.04
N ILE A 31 2.96 0.78 0.53
CA ILE A 31 3.90 1.71 1.16
C ILE A 31 3.45 1.92 2.59
N VAL A 32 4.33 1.60 3.53
CA VAL A 32 4.17 1.90 4.95
C VAL A 32 4.88 3.21 5.22
N TYR A 33 4.14 4.26 5.52
CA TYR A 33 4.71 5.54 5.96
C TYR A 33 4.83 5.54 7.48
N ILE A 34 5.96 6.01 7.97
CA ILE A 34 6.30 6.11 9.38
C ILE A 34 6.67 7.56 9.65
N GLU A 35 5.95 8.20 10.56
CA GLU A 35 6.22 9.57 10.97
C GLU A 35 6.39 9.65 12.49
N MET A 36 7.60 9.99 12.91
CA MET A 36 7.95 10.25 14.31
C MET A 36 7.67 11.73 14.65
N PRO A 37 7.57 12.11 15.92
CA PRO A 37 7.44 13.51 16.32
C PRO A 37 8.54 14.39 15.73
N ILE A 38 8.17 15.64 15.39
CA ILE A 38 9.12 16.60 14.86
C ILE A 38 10.27 16.82 15.86
N GLY A 39 11.50 16.79 15.37
CA GLY A 39 12.71 16.88 16.18
C GLY A 39 13.30 15.53 16.59
N THR A 40 12.67 14.41 16.18
CA THR A 40 13.28 13.10 16.36
C THR A 40 14.51 12.95 15.49
N ASP A 41 15.57 12.40 16.09
CA ASP A 41 16.82 12.12 15.40
C ASP A 41 16.65 10.98 14.39
N ILE A 42 17.40 11.06 13.29
CA ILE A 42 17.37 10.07 12.22
C ILE A 42 17.73 8.66 12.69
N GLU A 43 18.62 8.53 13.68
CA GLU A 43 19.00 7.24 14.23
C GLU A 43 17.85 6.57 14.99
N GLN A 44 17.03 7.36 15.69
CA GLN A 44 15.84 6.83 16.38
C GLN A 44 14.78 6.39 15.37
N THR A 45 14.58 7.18 14.32
CA THR A 45 13.69 6.84 13.22
C THR A 45 14.16 5.56 12.52
N ASN A 46 15.47 5.44 12.30
CA ASN A 46 16.06 4.25 11.67
C ASN A 46 15.84 2.99 12.52
N LYS A 47 16.08 3.05 13.82
CA LYS A 47 15.86 1.90 14.73
C LYS A 47 14.40 1.43 14.71
N LEU A 48 13.46 2.35 14.71
CA LEU A 48 12.04 2.00 14.61
C LEU A 48 11.75 1.37 13.24
N THR A 49 12.31 1.95 12.17
CA THR A 49 12.11 1.45 10.81
C THR A 49 12.67 0.04 10.64
N GLU A 50 13.87 -0.26 11.14
CA GLU A 50 14.48 -1.59 11.13
C GLU A 50 13.61 -2.62 11.85
N MET A 51 13.02 -2.24 13.00
CA MET A 51 12.13 -3.11 13.76
C MET A 51 10.84 -3.41 12.97
N LEU A 52 10.21 -2.39 12.43
CA LEU A 52 8.98 -2.53 11.62
C LEU A 52 9.26 -3.27 10.30
N GLU A 53 10.42 -3.05 9.67
CA GLU A 53 10.85 -3.79 8.49
C GLU A 53 10.97 -5.28 8.78
N ALA A 54 11.58 -5.65 9.91
CA ALA A 54 11.69 -7.04 10.32
C ALA A 54 10.31 -7.68 10.55
N GLU A 55 9.38 -6.95 11.15
CA GLU A 55 7.99 -7.42 11.33
C GLU A 55 7.28 -7.61 9.99
N VAL A 56 7.41 -6.64 9.07
CA VAL A 56 6.85 -6.75 7.71
C VAL A 56 7.45 -7.95 6.97
N ILE A 57 8.77 -8.13 7.03
CA ILE A 57 9.45 -9.28 6.39
C ILE A 57 8.93 -10.59 6.97
N ASN A 58 8.80 -10.71 8.29
CA ASN A 58 8.27 -11.91 8.93
C ASN A 58 6.84 -12.20 8.46
N LEU A 59 6.03 -11.17 8.32
CA LEU A 59 4.63 -11.29 7.89
C LEU A 59 4.53 -11.75 6.43
N VAL A 60 5.35 -11.16 5.54
CA VAL A 60 5.32 -11.52 4.10
C VAL A 60 6.03 -12.84 3.81
N ASN A 61 6.89 -13.34 4.70
CA ASN A 61 7.50 -14.66 4.59
C ASN A 61 6.48 -15.81 4.77
N ASN A 62 5.28 -15.54 5.29
CA ASN A 62 4.19 -16.51 5.31
C ASN A 62 3.63 -16.83 3.91
N TYR A 63 3.96 -16.05 2.91
CA TYR A 63 3.53 -16.24 1.51
C TYR A 63 4.58 -16.99 0.68
N THR A 64 5.17 -18.04 1.27
CA THR A 64 6.21 -18.84 0.64
C THR A 64 5.82 -20.31 0.54
N TYR A 65 6.34 -20.99 -0.48
CA TYR A 65 6.33 -22.43 -0.57
C TYR A 65 7.64 -22.94 -1.18
N LYS A 66 7.93 -24.22 -0.98
CA LYS A 66 9.11 -24.83 -1.56
C LYS A 66 8.84 -25.20 -3.03
N ARG A 67 9.74 -24.79 -3.90
CA ARG A 67 9.70 -25.08 -5.33
C ARG A 67 10.95 -25.85 -5.74
N ASP A 68 10.76 -26.97 -6.43
CA ASP A 68 11.85 -27.73 -7.02
C ASP A 68 12.05 -27.30 -8.47
N THR A 69 13.28 -26.97 -8.84
CA THR A 69 13.66 -26.58 -10.20
C THR A 69 14.50 -27.66 -10.91
N GLY A 70 14.58 -28.87 -10.35
CA GLY A 70 15.47 -29.92 -10.86
C GLY A 70 16.95 -29.73 -10.51
N SER A 71 17.32 -28.55 -10.01
CA SER A 71 18.67 -28.23 -9.51
C SER A 71 18.73 -28.11 -7.98
N GLY A 72 17.57 -28.28 -7.32
CA GLY A 72 17.42 -28.20 -5.87
C GLY A 72 16.12 -27.50 -5.45
N GLU A 73 15.78 -27.67 -4.18
CA GLU A 73 14.66 -26.97 -3.57
C GLU A 73 15.06 -25.54 -3.21
N PHE A 74 14.19 -24.57 -3.50
CA PHE A 74 14.32 -23.21 -3.00
C PHE A 74 12.98 -22.69 -2.47
N VAL A 75 13.05 -21.77 -1.51
CA VAL A 75 11.87 -21.11 -0.95
C VAL A 75 11.43 -20.01 -1.90
N TYR A 76 10.24 -20.11 -2.44
CA TYR A 76 9.65 -19.16 -3.37
C TYR A 76 8.57 -18.34 -2.68
N ASN A 77 8.77 -17.01 -2.62
CA ASN A 77 7.72 -16.11 -2.19
C ASN A 77 6.87 -15.76 -3.41
N TYR A 78 5.62 -16.23 -3.41
CA TYR A 78 4.70 -16.05 -4.53
C TYR A 78 3.99 -14.70 -4.52
N MET A 79 4.11 -13.93 -3.43
CA MET A 79 3.39 -12.67 -3.25
C MET A 79 4.31 -11.46 -3.33
N VAL A 80 5.44 -11.49 -2.64
CA VAL A 80 6.35 -10.36 -2.47
C VAL A 80 7.66 -10.61 -3.20
N GLU A 81 8.12 -9.61 -3.91
CA GLU A 81 9.39 -9.62 -4.64
C GLU A 81 10.49 -8.88 -3.89
N SER A 82 10.13 -7.76 -3.25
CA SER A 82 11.08 -6.92 -2.53
C SER A 82 10.44 -6.21 -1.34
N VAL A 83 11.25 -5.94 -0.32
CA VAL A 83 10.94 -5.04 0.79
C VAL A 83 12.10 -4.07 0.88
N ILE A 84 11.82 -2.76 0.82
CA ILE A 84 12.83 -1.70 0.81
C ILE A 84 12.45 -0.66 1.85
N ALA A 85 13.32 -0.43 2.82
CA ALA A 85 13.17 0.64 3.80
C ALA A 85 14.00 1.87 3.40
N GLN A 86 13.45 3.05 3.63
CA GLN A 86 14.10 4.35 3.44
C GLN A 86 13.82 5.24 4.64
N VAL A 87 14.86 5.98 5.10
CA VAL A 87 14.76 6.88 6.24
C VAL A 87 15.28 8.27 5.86
N GLY A 88 14.59 9.31 6.27
CA GLY A 88 14.99 10.71 6.12
C GLY A 88 14.62 11.29 4.76
N GLU A 89 15.27 10.88 3.69
CA GLU A 89 15.07 11.45 2.36
C GLU A 89 14.08 10.63 1.53
N GLY A 90 13.26 11.31 0.73
CA GLY A 90 12.30 10.67 -0.18
C GLY A 90 11.18 9.90 0.52
N THR A 91 10.92 10.20 1.79
CA THR A 91 9.94 9.50 2.64
C THR A 91 8.59 10.21 2.75
N SER A 92 8.44 11.37 2.10
CA SER A 92 7.18 12.12 2.10
C SER A 92 6.11 11.42 1.28
N ASP A 93 4.86 11.49 1.75
CA ASP A 93 3.71 11.03 0.99
C ASP A 93 3.62 11.83 -0.33
N PRO A 94 3.54 11.18 -1.49
CA PRO A 94 3.37 11.84 -2.79
C PRO A 94 2.14 12.75 -2.85
N ASN A 95 1.09 12.45 -2.08
CA ASN A 95 -0.12 13.27 -2.01
C ASN A 95 0.08 14.58 -1.24
N ALA A 96 1.11 14.65 -0.40
CA ALA A 96 1.49 15.89 0.31
C ALA A 96 2.31 16.85 -0.57
N GLY A 97 2.60 16.46 -1.82
CA GLY A 97 3.41 17.21 -2.78
C GLY A 97 4.91 16.85 -2.73
N PRO A 98 5.66 17.20 -3.78
CA PRO A 98 7.08 16.90 -3.82
C PRO A 98 7.84 17.71 -2.78
N SER A 99 8.50 17.04 -1.84
CA SER A 99 9.39 17.64 -0.87
C SER A 99 10.80 17.11 -1.06
N MET A 100 11.75 18.00 -1.30
CA MET A 100 13.19 17.70 -1.29
C MET A 100 13.83 17.99 0.09
N ALA A 101 12.99 18.29 1.09
CA ALA A 101 13.48 18.54 2.42
C ALA A 101 13.95 17.24 3.08
N GLN A 102 15.04 17.31 3.81
CA GLN A 102 15.45 16.25 4.70
C GLN A 102 14.42 16.16 5.84
N THR A 103 13.87 14.97 6.03
CA THR A 103 12.86 14.68 7.05
C THR A 103 13.36 13.56 7.96
N PRO A 104 14.28 13.87 8.90
CA PRO A 104 14.92 12.85 9.76
C PRO A 104 13.92 12.06 10.61
N ASN A 105 12.74 12.62 10.85
CA ASN A 105 11.66 12.01 11.61
C ASN A 105 10.70 11.18 10.75
N LYS A 106 10.98 11.00 9.45
CA LYS A 106 10.12 10.23 8.54
C LYS A 106 10.85 9.06 7.91
N ALA A 107 10.13 7.98 7.73
CA ALA A 107 10.61 6.79 7.02
C ALA A 107 9.47 6.19 6.20
N LYS A 108 9.83 5.31 5.26
CA LYS A 108 8.87 4.48 4.53
C LYS A 108 9.44 3.09 4.28
N ILE A 109 8.57 2.09 4.29
CA ILE A 109 8.87 0.73 3.86
C ILE A 109 8.01 0.43 2.65
N THR A 110 8.65 0.15 1.53
CA THR A 110 7.98 -0.20 0.28
C THR A 110 8.01 -1.71 0.09
N VAL A 111 6.84 -2.32 0.03
CA VAL A 111 6.65 -3.75 -0.24
C VAL A 111 6.26 -3.90 -1.70
N GLY A 112 7.18 -4.39 -2.53
CA GLY A 112 6.94 -4.67 -3.94
C GLY A 112 6.28 -6.03 -4.12
N PHE A 113 5.07 -6.05 -4.66
CA PHE A 113 4.36 -7.27 -4.98
C PHE A 113 4.76 -7.77 -6.37
N ARG A 114 4.74 -9.08 -6.55
CA ARG A 114 4.85 -9.69 -7.89
C ARG A 114 3.72 -9.25 -8.79
N GLU A 115 3.86 -9.39 -10.09
CA GLU A 115 2.77 -9.16 -11.04
C GLU A 115 1.57 -10.04 -10.70
N PHE A 116 0.36 -9.50 -10.81
CA PHE A 116 -0.87 -10.18 -10.41
C PHE A 116 -1.06 -11.59 -11.02
N PRO A 117 -0.69 -11.84 -12.29
CA PRO A 117 -0.76 -13.19 -12.87
C PRO A 117 0.13 -14.22 -12.16
N LEU A 118 1.22 -13.77 -11.53
CA LEU A 118 2.22 -14.63 -10.88
C LEU A 118 1.94 -14.87 -9.39
N ARG A 119 0.95 -14.17 -8.80
CA ARG A 119 0.57 -14.30 -7.38
C ARG A 119 -0.29 -15.53 -7.14
N LEU A 120 0.29 -16.70 -7.33
CA LEU A 120 -0.38 -17.98 -7.18
C LEU A 120 0.18 -18.69 -5.95
N ASP A 121 -0.73 -19.10 -5.06
CA ASP A 121 -0.38 -19.95 -3.93
C ASP A 121 0.00 -21.38 -4.42
N GLU A 122 0.36 -22.25 -3.48
CA GLU A 122 0.72 -23.64 -3.76
C GLU A 122 -0.38 -24.43 -4.48
N ASN A 123 -1.65 -24.03 -4.30
CA ASN A 123 -2.83 -24.65 -4.91
C ASN A 123 -3.22 -23.98 -6.25
N GLY A 124 -2.48 -22.99 -6.70
CA GLY A 124 -2.76 -22.24 -7.91
C GLY A 124 -3.85 -21.16 -7.76
N ASN A 125 -4.26 -20.81 -6.53
CA ASN A 125 -5.23 -19.75 -6.29
C ASN A 125 -4.55 -18.39 -6.31
N LYS A 126 -5.22 -17.41 -6.90
CA LYS A 126 -4.73 -16.01 -6.90
C LYS A 126 -4.92 -15.37 -5.54
N VAL A 127 -3.88 -14.70 -5.07
CA VAL A 127 -3.89 -13.95 -3.80
C VAL A 127 -3.90 -12.45 -4.07
N SER A 128 -4.79 -11.74 -3.37
CA SER A 128 -4.95 -10.29 -3.48
C SER A 128 -3.90 -9.55 -2.65
N SER A 129 -3.26 -8.53 -3.23
CA SER A 129 -2.36 -7.63 -2.50
C SER A 129 -3.09 -6.81 -1.43
N GLU A 130 -4.38 -6.52 -1.60
CA GLU A 130 -5.17 -5.83 -0.58
C GLU A 130 -5.28 -6.62 0.72
N SER A 131 -5.42 -7.95 0.62
CA SER A 131 -5.46 -8.82 1.80
C SER A 131 -4.15 -8.80 2.58
N VAL A 132 -3.02 -8.69 1.88
CA VAL A 132 -1.69 -8.57 2.49
C VAL A 132 -1.51 -7.21 3.12
N MET A 133 -1.88 -6.14 2.42
CA MET A 133 -1.84 -4.76 2.94
C MET A 133 -2.65 -4.62 4.23
N LYS A 134 -3.86 -5.19 4.26
CA LYS A 134 -4.71 -5.17 5.44
C LYS A 134 -4.05 -5.88 6.63
N LYS A 135 -3.44 -7.03 6.41
CA LYS A 135 -2.69 -7.75 7.46
C LYS A 135 -1.48 -6.95 7.95
N ILE A 136 -0.73 -6.31 7.04
CA ILE A 136 0.37 -5.42 7.42
C ILE A 136 -0.18 -4.29 8.29
N GLN A 137 -1.23 -3.61 7.84
CA GLN A 137 -1.85 -2.51 8.58
C GLN A 137 -2.32 -2.94 9.98
N GLU A 138 -3.03 -4.06 10.09
CA GLU A 138 -3.51 -4.58 11.37
C GLU A 138 -2.38 -4.92 12.34
N HIS A 139 -1.22 -5.35 11.81
CA HIS A 139 -0.08 -5.77 12.63
C HIS A 139 0.76 -4.60 13.13
N ILE A 140 0.99 -3.57 12.27
CA ILE A 140 1.95 -2.50 12.58
C ILE A 140 1.30 -1.16 12.96
N SER A 141 -0.04 -1.00 12.83
CA SER A 141 -0.72 0.28 13.07
C SER A 141 -0.69 0.79 14.51
N SER A 142 -0.34 -0.04 15.47
CA SER A 142 -0.42 0.25 16.92
C SER A 142 0.94 0.45 17.58
N TYR A 143 1.85 1.20 16.94
CA TYR A 143 3.14 1.51 17.56
C TYR A 143 3.07 2.84 18.32
N PRO A 144 3.22 2.86 19.66
CA PRO A 144 3.11 4.08 20.46
C PRO A 144 4.26 5.05 20.12
N GLY A 145 3.93 6.29 19.85
CA GLY A 145 4.91 7.36 19.60
C GLY A 145 5.27 7.59 18.12
N ALA A 146 4.67 6.83 17.19
CA ALA A 146 4.79 7.09 15.76
C ALA A 146 3.42 7.07 15.09
N LEU A 147 3.24 7.87 14.05
CA LEU A 147 2.13 7.77 13.12
C LEU A 147 2.52 6.81 12.01
N ILE A 148 1.76 5.71 11.87
CA ILE A 148 2.01 4.70 10.84
C ILE A 148 0.76 4.59 9.96
N SER A 149 0.92 4.76 8.66
CA SER A 149 -0.12 4.48 7.67
C SER A 149 0.37 3.49 6.62
N VAL A 150 -0.57 2.72 6.06
CA VAL A 150 -0.29 1.78 4.97
C VAL A 150 -1.15 2.16 3.79
N ASP A 151 -0.51 2.59 2.72
CA ASP A 151 -1.14 3.07 1.52
C ASP A 151 -0.73 2.26 0.29
N LYS A 152 -1.59 2.28 -0.72
CA LYS A 152 -1.27 1.75 -2.04
C LYS A 152 -0.55 2.79 -2.88
N GLU A 153 0.33 2.37 -3.77
CA GLU A 153 0.90 3.26 -4.77
C GLU A 153 -0.19 3.89 -5.64
N ASN A 154 -0.25 5.21 -5.67
CA ASN A 154 -1.13 5.94 -6.55
C ASN A 154 -0.50 6.03 -7.95
N MET A 155 -0.98 5.21 -8.89
CA MET A 155 -0.56 5.23 -10.30
C MET A 155 -1.22 6.35 -11.12
N GLY A 156 -1.50 7.50 -10.54
CA GLY A 156 -2.14 8.64 -11.19
C GLY A 156 -1.49 9.97 -10.80
N PRO A 157 -1.91 11.07 -11.43
CA PRO A 157 -1.53 12.38 -10.94
C PRO A 157 -2.01 12.52 -9.49
N PRO A 158 -1.28 13.25 -8.62
CA PRO A 158 -1.68 13.48 -7.24
C PRO A 158 -3.10 14.03 -7.19
N THR A 159 -4.02 13.27 -6.60
CA THR A 159 -5.43 13.66 -6.53
C THR A 159 -5.73 14.52 -5.29
N GLY A 160 -4.72 14.78 -4.46
CA GLY A 160 -4.89 15.41 -3.16
C GLY A 160 -5.60 14.50 -2.15
N ALA A 161 -5.62 14.90 -0.89
CA ALA A 161 -6.38 14.20 0.13
C ALA A 161 -7.89 14.33 -0.13
N ALA A 162 -8.63 13.23 0.06
CA ALA A 162 -10.08 13.22 -0.11
C ALA A 162 -10.82 14.21 0.83
N ILE A 163 -10.17 14.58 1.94
CA ILE A 163 -10.62 15.59 2.88
C ILE A 163 -9.43 16.50 3.18
N ASN A 164 -9.56 17.79 2.89
CA ASN A 164 -8.59 18.82 3.25
C ASN A 164 -9.23 19.75 4.27
N ILE A 165 -8.66 19.83 5.48
CA ILE A 165 -9.14 20.70 6.53
C ILE A 165 -8.11 21.84 6.66
N GLU A 166 -8.51 23.04 6.25
CA GLU A 166 -7.70 24.23 6.38
C GLU A 166 -8.20 25.04 7.60
N ILE A 167 -7.32 25.28 8.56
CA ILE A 167 -7.60 26.13 9.72
C ILE A 167 -6.82 27.42 9.53
N SER A 168 -7.53 28.52 9.38
CA SER A 168 -6.95 29.85 9.23
C SER A 168 -7.42 30.78 10.35
N GLY A 169 -6.51 31.59 10.88
CA GLY A 169 -6.82 32.56 11.92
C GLY A 169 -5.76 33.69 11.99
N GLN A 170 -6.15 34.82 12.54
CA GLN A 170 -5.24 35.97 12.71
C GLN A 170 -4.30 35.83 13.91
N ASP A 171 -4.59 34.91 14.81
CA ASP A 171 -3.81 34.71 16.05
C ASP A 171 -3.41 33.22 16.15
N TYR A 172 -2.12 32.98 16.00
CA TYR A 172 -1.54 31.63 15.99
C TYR A 172 -1.78 30.83 17.29
N PHE A 173 -1.93 31.55 18.43
CA PHE A 173 -2.18 30.92 19.74
C PHE A 173 -3.66 30.61 19.99
N LYS A 174 -4.56 30.97 19.07
CA LYS A 174 -6.00 30.69 19.15
C LYS A 174 -6.53 29.74 18.07
N ILE A 175 -5.63 29.24 17.23
CA ILE A 175 -5.88 28.19 16.24
C ILE A 175 -5.55 26.85 16.85
#